data_1d178d34e89b4fb27b9e3e63c8f22ad7
#
_entry.id   1d178d34e89b4fb27b9e3e63c8f22ad7
#
_cell.length_a   1.000
_cell.length_b   1.000
_cell.length_c   1.000
_cell.angle_alpha   90.00
_cell.angle_beta   90.00
_cell.angle_gamma   90.00
#
_symmetry.space_group_name_H-M   'P 1'
#
loop_
_entity.id
_entity.type
_entity.pdbx_description
1 polymer ?
#
loop_
_entity_poly.entity_id
_entity_poly.type
_entity_poly.pdbx_seq_one_letter_code
_entity_poly.pdbx_strand_id
1 'polypeptide(L)'
;MIGNASSLSALAVAVLLISTPTFSAQQDDSNQPNHSSQGGHTIIMEQFTATWCDICATIDPWLPDWADARGSRITRIALHDTFDDPLGNPVTTHRLSRFATPNPAAPSFWFDGDNEIVGGVSQAELDLALLSAESSRNSDSILSISTFSGISSDGQETIQIEVELSEANFEDNSQISVFILRDSTILSEQALNGITEHHDVIVGYAEAALNSEAISFNYGLHSGRMASQQSNFKIILTFQIDFEHQDELTIVGVHELIQPSDEMSTLGATSLTLDDQSNASSRVPLWFPLSLVLILSALALRARSRR
;
A
#
# COMPACT_ATOMS: atom_id res chain seq x y z
N MET A 1 26.61 -90.41 0.35
CA MET A 1 25.22 -90.01 0.15
C MET A 1 25.17 -88.56 0.49
N ILE A 2 25.26 -87.76 -0.50
CA ILE A 2 24.42 -86.69 -0.96
C ILE A 2 23.86 -85.83 0.17
N GLY A 3 24.41 -84.67 0.34
CA GLY A 3 23.91 -83.56 1.16
C GLY A 3 24.12 -82.19 0.46
N ASN A 4 23.01 -81.60 0.06
CA ASN A 4 22.93 -80.36 -0.73
C ASN A 4 23.42 -79.16 0.06
N ALA A 5 24.23 -78.39 -0.60
CA ALA A 5 24.55 -77.00 -0.25
C ALA A 5 23.45 -76.08 -0.85
N SER A 6 22.78 -75.34 -0.03
CA SER A 6 21.90 -74.26 -0.44
C SER A 6 22.63 -72.92 -0.35
N SER A 7 22.86 -72.36 -1.53
CA SER A 7 23.41 -71.02 -1.73
C SER A 7 22.39 -69.93 -1.43
N LEU A 8 22.64 -69.06 -0.48
CA LEU A 8 21.93 -67.86 -0.22
C LEU A 8 22.45 -66.77 -1.17
N SER A 9 21.67 -66.47 -2.19
CA SER A 9 21.91 -65.30 -3.07
C SER A 9 21.54 -64.03 -2.35
N ALA A 10 22.51 -63.20 -2.04
CA ALA A 10 22.31 -61.87 -1.54
C ALA A 10 21.90 -60.93 -2.73
N LEU A 11 20.66 -60.51 -2.74
CA LEU A 11 20.18 -59.52 -3.71
C LEU A 11 20.60 -58.13 -3.26
N ALA A 12 21.65 -57.58 -3.86
CA ALA A 12 22.05 -56.19 -3.68
C ALA A 12 21.16 -55.31 -4.52
N VAL A 13 20.19 -54.64 -3.89
CA VAL A 13 19.41 -53.60 -4.54
C VAL A 13 20.24 -52.33 -4.58
N ALA A 14 20.84 -52.04 -5.71
CA ALA A 14 21.49 -50.77 -6.01
C ALA A 14 20.38 -49.74 -6.33
N VAL A 15 20.07 -48.86 -5.40
CA VAL A 15 19.24 -47.70 -5.64
C VAL A 15 20.10 -46.68 -6.39
N LEU A 16 19.97 -46.65 -7.70
CA LEU A 16 20.48 -45.56 -8.54
C LEU A 16 19.64 -44.30 -8.25
N LEU A 17 20.19 -43.38 -7.46
CA LEU A 17 19.68 -42.02 -7.38
C LEU A 17 20.02 -41.31 -8.70
N ILE A 18 19.09 -41.36 -9.62
CA ILE A 18 19.15 -40.52 -10.82
C ILE A 18 18.86 -39.09 -10.33
N SER A 19 19.90 -38.32 -10.09
CA SER A 19 19.82 -36.89 -9.94
C SER A 19 19.48 -36.30 -11.32
N THR A 20 18.19 -36.15 -11.59
CA THR A 20 17.77 -35.28 -12.70
C THR A 20 18.22 -33.88 -12.36
N PRO A 21 18.99 -33.21 -13.21
CA PRO A 21 19.21 -31.79 -13.05
C PRO A 21 17.83 -31.14 -13.18
N THR A 22 17.27 -30.64 -12.08
CA THR A 22 16.17 -29.69 -12.14
C THR A 22 16.77 -28.45 -12.81
N PHE A 23 16.48 -28.32 -14.09
CA PHE A 23 16.64 -27.05 -14.80
C PHE A 23 15.63 -26.11 -14.10
N SER A 24 16.08 -25.39 -13.08
CA SER A 24 15.39 -24.18 -12.65
C SER A 24 15.46 -23.27 -13.87
N ALA A 25 14.36 -23.18 -14.59
CA ALA A 25 14.13 -22.04 -15.44
C ALA A 25 14.33 -20.84 -14.52
N GLN A 26 15.39 -20.08 -14.74
CA GLN A 26 15.58 -18.79 -14.12
C GLN A 26 14.41 -17.96 -14.66
N GLN A 27 13.36 -17.87 -13.86
CA GLN A 27 12.26 -16.97 -14.13
C GLN A 27 12.88 -15.60 -14.13
N ASP A 28 12.67 -14.87 -15.20
CA ASP A 28 13.18 -13.51 -15.36
C ASP A 28 12.52 -12.68 -14.24
N ASP A 29 13.26 -12.41 -13.18
CA ASP A 29 12.80 -11.72 -11.95
C ASP A 29 12.42 -10.25 -12.23
N SER A 30 12.68 -9.77 -13.46
CA SER A 30 12.43 -8.38 -13.86
C SER A 30 10.95 -7.99 -13.96
N ASN A 31 10.01 -8.92 -13.74
CA ASN A 31 8.57 -8.68 -13.88
C ASN A 31 7.76 -8.98 -12.60
N GLN A 32 8.43 -9.19 -11.48
CA GLN A 32 7.76 -9.34 -10.18
C GLN A 32 7.71 -7.98 -9.48
N PRO A 33 6.54 -7.61 -8.90
CA PRO A 33 6.46 -6.39 -8.11
C PRO A 33 7.33 -6.50 -6.85
N ASN A 34 7.95 -5.39 -6.46
CA ASN A 34 8.71 -5.29 -5.22
C ASN A 34 7.76 -5.38 -4.01
N HIS A 35 6.65 -4.63 -4.09
CA HIS A 35 5.59 -4.61 -3.09
C HIS A 35 4.25 -4.66 -3.80
N SER A 36 3.24 -5.23 -3.14
CA SER A 36 1.87 -5.24 -3.66
C SER A 36 0.84 -5.29 -2.54
N SER A 37 -0.31 -4.66 -2.79
CA SER A 37 -1.50 -4.71 -1.95
C SER A 37 -2.73 -4.87 -2.82
N GLN A 38 -3.78 -5.49 -2.27
CA GLN A 38 -5.09 -5.58 -2.92
C GLN A 38 -6.19 -5.37 -1.89
N GLY A 39 -7.18 -4.56 -2.24
CA GLY A 39 -8.32 -4.26 -1.38
C GLY A 39 -9.34 -3.37 -2.05
N GLY A 40 -10.30 -2.89 -1.29
CA GLY A 40 -11.37 -1.99 -1.78
C GLY A 40 -12.13 -1.34 -0.63
N HIS A 41 -11.92 -1.84 0.60
CA HIS A 41 -12.74 -1.45 1.75
C HIS A 41 -12.06 -0.44 2.70
N THR A 42 -10.83 -0.01 2.40
CA THR A 42 -10.16 1.04 3.17
C THR A 42 -10.95 2.34 3.07
N ILE A 43 -11.31 2.94 4.18
CA ILE A 43 -11.92 4.27 4.23
C ILE A 43 -10.83 5.32 4.06
N ILE A 44 -11.06 6.30 3.21
CA ILE A 44 -10.16 7.44 3.06
C ILE A 44 -10.60 8.56 4.00
N MET A 45 -9.70 8.98 4.88
CA MET A 45 -9.89 10.16 5.70
C MET A 45 -9.01 11.30 5.17
N GLU A 46 -9.61 12.28 4.52
CA GLU A 46 -8.93 13.49 4.11
C GLU A 46 -9.05 14.52 5.22
N GLN A 47 -7.90 14.98 5.73
CA GLN A 47 -7.84 15.98 6.78
C GLN A 47 -7.27 17.28 6.22
N PHE A 48 -8.05 18.36 6.23
CA PHE A 48 -7.51 19.70 6.00
C PHE A 48 -6.84 20.21 7.28
N THR A 49 -5.56 20.52 7.19
CA THR A 49 -4.73 20.99 8.31
C THR A 49 -3.78 22.10 7.88
N ALA A 50 -3.11 22.71 8.83
CA ALA A 50 -2.11 23.73 8.53
C ALA A 50 -1.07 23.88 9.65
N THR A 51 0.16 24.20 9.27
CA THR A 51 1.29 24.44 10.19
C THR A 51 1.14 25.72 11.04
N TRP A 52 0.16 26.54 10.77
CA TRP A 52 -0.22 27.73 11.54
C TRP A 52 -1.47 27.52 12.43
N CYS A 53 -2.12 26.37 12.36
CA CYS A 53 -3.39 26.10 13.03
C CYS A 53 -3.20 25.61 14.46
N ASP A 54 -3.58 26.40 15.47
CA ASP A 54 -3.44 26.04 16.89
C ASP A 54 -4.31 24.84 17.31
N ILE A 55 -5.48 24.69 16.71
CA ILE A 55 -6.37 23.54 17.01
C ILE A 55 -5.76 22.27 16.43
N CYS A 56 -5.20 22.33 15.22
CA CYS A 56 -4.51 21.22 14.59
C CYS A 56 -3.35 20.71 15.47
N ALA A 57 -2.63 21.63 16.14
CA ALA A 57 -1.56 21.26 17.07
C ALA A 57 -2.02 20.37 18.25
N THR A 58 -3.29 20.33 18.55
CA THR A 58 -3.86 19.45 19.61
C THR A 58 -4.29 18.08 19.08
N ILE A 59 -4.38 17.91 17.76
CA ILE A 59 -4.92 16.72 17.10
C ILE A 59 -3.81 15.98 16.33
N ASP A 60 -3.08 16.67 15.49
CA ASP A 60 -2.07 16.10 14.59
C ASP A 60 -1.04 15.20 15.28
N PRO A 61 -0.59 15.48 16.53
CA PRO A 61 0.38 14.62 17.20
C PRO A 61 -0.10 13.22 17.57
N TRP A 62 -1.39 12.99 17.70
CA TRP A 62 -1.94 11.66 18.06
C TRP A 62 -2.75 11.00 16.93
N LEU A 63 -3.06 11.75 15.90
CA LEU A 63 -3.94 11.28 14.83
C LEU A 63 -3.33 10.17 13.98
N PRO A 64 -2.01 10.18 13.64
CA PRO A 64 -1.37 9.06 12.96
C PRO A 64 -1.49 7.77 13.75
N ASP A 65 -1.14 7.76 15.04
CA ASP A 65 -1.26 6.60 15.92
C ASP A 65 -2.71 6.08 15.97
N TRP A 66 -3.68 7.01 15.96
CA TRP A 66 -5.09 6.65 15.93
C TRP A 66 -5.46 5.93 14.62
N ALA A 67 -4.98 6.39 13.46
CA ALA A 67 -5.21 5.77 12.16
C ALA A 67 -4.52 4.39 12.09
N ASP A 68 -3.25 4.31 12.47
CA ASP A 68 -2.43 3.09 12.45
C ASP A 68 -3.01 1.98 13.32
N ALA A 69 -3.57 2.34 14.49
CA ALA A 69 -4.25 1.38 15.37
C ALA A 69 -5.49 0.72 14.74
N ARG A 70 -5.99 1.25 13.63
CA ARG A 70 -7.12 0.70 12.86
C ARG A 70 -6.68 -0.08 11.63
N GLY A 71 -5.41 -0.06 11.32
CA GLY A 71 -4.78 -0.81 10.22
C GLY A 71 -5.45 -0.50 8.88
N SER A 72 -5.64 -1.52 8.07
CA SER A 72 -6.20 -1.37 6.71
C SER A 72 -7.66 -0.87 6.63
N ARG A 73 -8.32 -0.61 7.76
CA ARG A 73 -9.69 -0.04 7.75
C ARG A 73 -9.72 1.40 7.29
N ILE A 74 -8.64 2.16 7.51
CA ILE A 74 -8.58 3.59 7.19
C ILE A 74 -7.19 3.96 6.70
N THR A 75 -7.13 4.93 5.80
CA THR A 75 -5.89 5.63 5.43
C THR A 75 -6.14 7.12 5.54
N ARG A 76 -5.27 7.80 6.27
CA ARG A 76 -5.29 9.25 6.41
C ARG A 76 -4.52 9.91 5.26
N ILE A 77 -5.00 11.07 4.81
CA ILE A 77 -4.35 11.95 3.84
C ILE A 77 -4.36 13.36 4.41
N ALA A 78 -3.18 13.94 4.65
CA ALA A 78 -3.06 15.29 5.16
C ALA A 78 -3.07 16.31 3.99
N LEU A 79 -4.13 17.11 3.93
CA LEU A 79 -4.30 18.22 2.99
C LEU A 79 -3.84 19.52 3.68
N HIS A 80 -2.54 19.84 3.55
CA HIS A 80 -1.98 21.07 4.11
C HIS A 80 -2.45 22.29 3.34
N ASP A 81 -2.80 23.35 4.06
CA ASP A 81 -3.25 24.61 3.45
C ASP A 81 -2.21 25.16 2.47
N THR A 82 -2.66 25.73 1.38
CA THR A 82 -1.78 26.36 0.38
C THR A 82 -1.37 27.77 0.75
N PHE A 83 -1.96 28.35 1.79
CA PHE A 83 -1.63 29.69 2.27
C PHE A 83 -0.69 29.62 3.48
N ASP A 84 0.52 30.13 3.30
CA ASP A 84 1.54 30.28 4.37
C ASP A 84 1.88 28.98 5.13
N ASP A 85 1.79 27.83 4.42
CA ASP A 85 2.13 26.51 4.91
C ASP A 85 3.19 25.88 3.98
N PRO A 86 4.40 25.55 4.49
CA PRO A 86 5.47 24.99 3.68
C PRO A 86 5.15 23.59 3.11
N LEU A 87 4.16 22.88 3.67
CA LEU A 87 3.71 21.57 3.22
C LEU A 87 2.52 21.67 2.25
N GLY A 88 1.97 22.88 2.07
CA GLY A 88 0.87 23.14 1.15
C GLY A 88 1.26 22.91 -0.30
N ASN A 89 0.36 22.31 -1.07
CA ASN A 89 0.58 22.00 -2.48
C ASN A 89 -0.73 22.12 -3.29
N PRO A 90 -0.64 22.14 -4.65
CA PRO A 90 -1.82 22.31 -5.49
C PRO A 90 -2.89 21.20 -5.34
N VAL A 91 -2.51 20.02 -4.86
CA VAL A 91 -3.45 18.90 -4.64
C VAL A 91 -4.47 19.27 -3.57
N THR A 92 -4.06 19.98 -2.51
CA THR A 92 -4.98 20.46 -1.47
C THR A 92 -6.13 21.25 -2.07
N THR A 93 -5.84 22.30 -2.85
CA THR A 93 -6.89 23.12 -3.50
C THR A 93 -7.74 22.28 -4.44
N HIS A 94 -7.13 21.38 -5.20
CA HIS A 94 -7.83 20.50 -6.12
C HIS A 94 -8.79 19.56 -5.37
N ARG A 95 -8.35 18.91 -4.29
CA ARG A 95 -9.17 18.00 -3.48
C ARG A 95 -10.30 18.75 -2.76
N LEU A 96 -9.99 19.89 -2.14
CA LEU A 96 -11.00 20.71 -1.45
C LEU A 96 -12.11 21.19 -2.39
N SER A 97 -11.83 21.39 -3.68
CA SER A 97 -12.85 21.77 -4.66
C SER A 97 -13.92 20.69 -4.90
N ARG A 98 -13.66 19.46 -4.46
CA ARG A 98 -14.58 18.32 -4.57
C ARG A 98 -15.60 18.28 -3.43
N PHE A 99 -15.29 18.91 -2.29
CA PHE A 99 -16.16 18.93 -1.13
C PHE A 99 -17.18 20.07 -1.21
N ALA A 100 -18.31 19.88 -0.54
CA ALA A 100 -19.40 20.86 -0.56
C ALA A 100 -19.00 22.20 0.09
N THR A 101 -17.99 22.21 0.96
CA THR A 101 -17.52 23.41 1.67
C THR A 101 -16.38 24.07 0.90
N PRO A 102 -16.59 25.22 0.23
CA PRO A 102 -15.57 25.81 -0.65
C PRO A 102 -14.35 26.39 0.09
N ASN A 103 -14.47 26.73 1.37
CA ASN A 103 -13.37 27.22 2.21
C ASN A 103 -13.51 26.59 3.61
N PRO A 104 -13.03 25.36 3.80
CA PRO A 104 -13.12 24.70 5.08
C PRO A 104 -12.26 25.39 6.12
N ALA A 105 -12.64 25.32 7.40
CA ALA A 105 -11.80 25.73 8.49
C ALA A 105 -10.81 24.62 8.83
N ALA A 106 -9.57 24.95 9.21
CA ALA A 106 -8.63 23.97 9.71
C ALA A 106 -8.82 23.76 11.24
N PRO A 107 -8.86 22.50 11.75
CA PRO A 107 -8.94 21.28 10.96
C PRO A 107 -10.36 20.97 10.47
N SER A 108 -10.48 20.32 9.33
CA SER A 108 -11.69 19.65 8.85
C SER A 108 -11.37 18.24 8.39
N PHE A 109 -12.32 17.31 8.49
CA PHE A 109 -12.13 15.91 8.16
C PHE A 109 -13.30 15.42 7.29
N TRP A 110 -13.00 14.66 6.25
CA TRP A 110 -13.98 13.96 5.40
C TRP A 110 -13.63 12.48 5.35
N PHE A 111 -14.65 11.65 5.51
CA PHE A 111 -14.54 10.19 5.41
C PHE A 111 -15.19 9.76 4.08
N ASP A 112 -14.39 9.22 3.15
CA ASP A 112 -14.83 8.88 1.80
C ASP A 112 -15.44 10.05 1.00
N GLY A 113 -15.02 11.25 1.34
CA GLY A 113 -15.49 12.48 0.70
C GLY A 113 -16.81 13.03 1.24
N ASP A 114 -17.36 12.44 2.30
CA ASP A 114 -18.60 12.84 2.95
C ASP A 114 -18.40 13.08 4.47
N ASN A 115 -19.48 13.46 5.15
CA ASN A 115 -19.54 13.60 6.61
C ASN A 115 -18.46 14.54 7.19
N GLU A 116 -18.47 15.81 6.74
CA GLU A 116 -17.52 16.81 7.23
C GLU A 116 -17.61 16.98 8.74
N ILE A 117 -16.48 16.88 9.43
CA ILE A 117 -16.32 17.23 10.84
C ILE A 117 -15.35 18.40 10.91
N VAL A 118 -15.74 19.49 11.57
CA VAL A 118 -14.97 20.73 11.66
C VAL A 118 -14.50 21.00 13.08
N GLY A 119 -13.25 21.39 13.23
CA GLY A 119 -12.67 21.84 14.49
C GLY A 119 -12.07 20.73 15.34
N GLY A 120 -11.96 20.97 16.63
CA GLY A 120 -11.38 20.01 17.57
C GLY A 120 -12.24 18.75 17.69
N VAL A 121 -11.63 17.59 17.47
CA VAL A 121 -12.31 16.29 17.51
C VAL A 121 -11.69 15.39 18.56
N SER A 122 -12.49 14.46 19.07
CA SER A 122 -12.04 13.35 19.91
C SER A 122 -11.87 12.07 19.09
N GLN A 123 -11.09 11.12 19.60
CA GLN A 123 -10.95 9.80 18.99
C GLN A 123 -12.31 9.08 18.84
N ALA A 124 -13.23 9.26 19.79
CA ALA A 124 -14.55 8.64 19.73
C ALA A 124 -15.42 9.21 18.60
N GLU A 125 -15.31 10.50 18.31
CA GLU A 125 -16.02 11.11 17.17
C GLU A 125 -15.47 10.60 15.85
N LEU A 126 -14.16 10.48 15.72
CA LEU A 126 -13.53 9.88 14.53
C LEU A 126 -13.91 8.40 14.38
N ASP A 127 -14.00 7.63 15.48
CA ASP A 127 -14.46 6.23 15.45
C ASP A 127 -15.90 6.10 14.95
N LEU A 128 -16.78 7.00 15.38
CA LEU A 128 -18.16 7.02 14.91
C LEU A 128 -18.26 7.39 13.44
N ALA A 129 -17.45 8.35 12.98
CA ALA A 129 -17.39 8.73 11.57
C ALA A 129 -16.87 7.59 10.69
N LEU A 130 -15.80 6.90 11.14
CA LEU A 130 -15.28 5.72 10.46
C LEU A 130 -16.33 4.62 10.33
N LEU A 131 -17.01 4.27 11.42
CA LEU A 131 -18.09 3.28 11.40
C LEU A 131 -19.25 3.69 10.49
N SER A 132 -19.59 5.00 10.47
CA SER A 132 -20.61 5.54 9.57
C SER A 132 -20.20 5.36 8.11
N ALA A 133 -18.97 5.72 7.76
CA ALA A 133 -18.45 5.58 6.41
C ALA A 133 -18.40 4.12 5.95
N GLU A 134 -17.90 3.21 6.81
CA GLU A 134 -17.91 1.77 6.52
C GLU A 134 -19.31 1.22 6.27
N SER A 135 -20.30 1.71 7.02
CA SER A 135 -21.71 1.28 6.89
C SER A 135 -22.38 1.86 5.65
N SER A 136 -21.96 3.04 5.20
CA SER A 136 -22.56 3.76 4.08
C SER A 136 -21.95 3.38 2.75
N ARG A 137 -20.68 2.87 2.74
CA ARG A 137 -20.05 2.46 1.50
C ARG A 137 -20.80 1.29 0.86
N ASN A 138 -21.32 1.52 -0.35
CA ASN A 138 -22.13 0.57 -1.12
C ASN A 138 -21.48 0.30 -2.47
N SER A 139 -20.19 -0.09 -2.46
CA SER A 139 -19.44 -0.45 -3.65
C SER A 139 -18.53 -1.64 -3.40
N ASP A 140 -18.39 -2.49 -4.42
CA ASP A 140 -17.55 -3.68 -4.43
C ASP A 140 -16.28 -3.47 -5.26
N SER A 141 -15.80 -2.23 -5.40
CA SER A 141 -14.59 -1.91 -6.15
C SER A 141 -13.36 -2.54 -5.53
N ILE A 142 -12.63 -3.33 -6.30
CA ILE A 142 -11.36 -3.95 -5.91
C ILE A 142 -10.22 -3.32 -6.69
N LEU A 143 -9.28 -2.74 -5.95
CA LEU A 143 -8.05 -2.17 -6.48
C LEU A 143 -6.87 -3.04 -6.07
N SER A 144 -5.84 -3.08 -6.92
CA SER A 144 -4.52 -3.57 -6.56
C SER A 144 -3.46 -2.51 -6.84
N ILE A 145 -2.49 -2.41 -5.93
CA ILE A 145 -1.32 -1.56 -6.08
C ILE A 145 -0.11 -2.47 -6.21
N SER A 146 0.74 -2.19 -7.18
CA SER A 146 2.02 -2.89 -7.37
C SER A 146 3.11 -1.88 -7.64
N THR A 147 4.30 -2.11 -7.09
CA THR A 147 5.46 -1.25 -7.30
C THR A 147 6.62 -2.00 -7.91
N PHE A 148 7.37 -1.33 -8.76
CA PHE A 148 8.54 -1.87 -9.47
C PHE A 148 9.67 -0.85 -9.39
N SER A 149 10.85 -1.28 -8.97
CA SER A 149 12.04 -0.42 -9.01
C SER A 149 12.50 -0.22 -10.44
N GLY A 150 12.96 0.97 -10.75
CA GLY A 150 13.45 1.35 -12.06
C GLY A 150 14.58 2.37 -11.97
N ILE A 151 15.21 2.62 -13.12
CA ILE A 151 16.20 3.68 -13.28
C ILE A 151 15.75 4.51 -14.48
N SER A 152 15.61 5.81 -14.29
CA SER A 152 15.29 6.74 -15.38
C SER A 152 16.47 6.89 -16.36
N SER A 153 16.21 7.49 -17.53
CA SER A 153 17.23 7.67 -18.59
C SER A 153 18.41 8.53 -18.19
N ASP A 154 18.27 9.36 -17.15
CA ASP A 154 19.31 10.21 -16.57
C ASP A 154 20.04 9.54 -15.38
N GLY A 155 19.71 8.26 -15.10
CA GLY A 155 20.35 7.47 -14.06
C GLY A 155 19.78 7.68 -12.64
N GLN A 156 18.66 8.39 -12.52
CA GLN A 156 17.95 8.54 -11.25
C GLN A 156 17.12 7.31 -10.97
N GLU A 157 17.04 6.92 -9.72
CA GLU A 157 16.18 5.82 -9.31
C GLU A 157 14.72 6.25 -9.26
N THR A 158 13.86 5.34 -9.66
CA THR A 158 12.43 5.59 -9.77
C THR A 158 11.66 4.40 -9.24
N ILE A 159 10.45 4.66 -8.73
CA ILE A 159 9.44 3.61 -8.56
C ILE A 159 8.39 3.78 -9.67
N GLN A 160 8.13 2.70 -10.38
CA GLN A 160 6.91 2.59 -11.17
C GLN A 160 5.81 2.07 -10.25
N ILE A 161 4.69 2.78 -10.23
CA ILE A 161 3.50 2.45 -9.46
C ILE A 161 2.40 2.07 -10.44
N GLU A 162 1.83 0.89 -10.27
CA GLU A 162 0.67 0.44 -11.02
C GLU A 162 -0.51 0.30 -10.07
N VAL A 163 -1.59 1.02 -10.33
CA VAL A 163 -2.86 0.87 -9.63
C VAL A 163 -3.90 0.36 -10.61
N GLU A 164 -4.42 -0.82 -10.37
CA GLU A 164 -5.38 -1.50 -11.23
C GLU A 164 -6.73 -1.66 -10.52
N LEU A 165 -7.79 -1.25 -11.20
CA LEU A 165 -9.17 -1.48 -10.80
C LEU A 165 -9.68 -2.72 -11.54
N SER A 166 -9.94 -3.81 -10.82
CA SER A 166 -10.26 -5.12 -11.39
C SER A 166 -11.73 -5.49 -11.28
N GLU A 167 -12.42 -5.02 -10.26
CA GLU A 167 -13.83 -5.28 -10.04
C GLU A 167 -14.52 -3.97 -9.64
N ALA A 168 -15.54 -3.58 -10.37
CA ALA A 168 -16.39 -2.46 -10.05
C ALA A 168 -17.68 -2.53 -10.86
N ASN A 169 -18.76 -2.00 -10.32
CA ASN A 169 -19.84 -1.49 -11.13
C ASN A 169 -19.35 -0.15 -11.70
N PHE A 170 -18.87 -0.17 -12.95
CA PHE A 170 -18.28 1.00 -13.56
C PHE A 170 -19.34 2.09 -13.74
N GLU A 171 -19.17 3.17 -13.02
CA GLU A 171 -19.89 4.39 -13.28
C GLU A 171 -19.14 5.17 -14.36
N ASP A 172 -19.82 5.56 -15.44
CA ASP A 172 -19.22 6.31 -16.57
C ASP A 172 -18.57 7.64 -16.12
N ASN A 173 -18.89 8.11 -14.91
CA ASN A 173 -18.40 9.35 -14.32
C ASN A 173 -17.45 9.07 -13.12
N SER A 174 -16.61 8.05 -13.22
CA SER A 174 -15.66 7.73 -12.17
C SER A 174 -14.21 7.78 -12.66
N GLN A 175 -13.29 7.82 -11.72
CA GLN A 175 -11.84 7.95 -11.94
C GLN A 175 -11.05 7.11 -10.95
N ILE A 176 -9.79 6.85 -11.29
CA ILE A 176 -8.78 6.39 -10.35
C ILE A 176 -7.94 7.59 -9.92
N SER A 177 -7.85 7.82 -8.62
CA SER A 177 -6.94 8.78 -7.99
C SER A 177 -5.87 8.02 -7.23
N VAL A 178 -4.62 8.47 -7.33
CA VAL A 178 -3.48 7.87 -6.65
C VAL A 178 -2.74 8.94 -5.87
N PHE A 179 -2.58 8.71 -4.57
CA PHE A 179 -1.77 9.56 -3.70
C PHE A 179 -0.47 8.85 -3.37
N ILE A 180 0.60 9.60 -3.28
CA ILE A 180 1.87 9.19 -2.71
C ILE A 180 2.09 10.07 -1.49
N LEU A 181 2.09 9.46 -0.32
CA LEU A 181 2.19 10.11 0.96
C LEU A 181 3.57 9.85 1.54
N ARG A 182 4.13 10.83 2.23
CA ARG A 182 5.28 10.63 3.10
C ARG A 182 4.79 10.48 4.52
N ASP A 183 5.11 9.35 5.14
CA ASP A 183 4.61 8.96 6.45
C ASP A 183 5.13 9.87 7.57
N SER A 184 6.38 10.39 7.42
CA SER A 184 6.95 11.39 8.34
C SER A 184 7.70 12.46 7.56
N THR A 185 7.44 13.72 7.89
CA THR A 185 8.10 14.89 7.32
C THR A 185 8.51 15.83 8.44
N ILE A 186 9.82 16.03 8.62
CA ILE A 186 10.35 16.93 9.63
C ILE A 186 10.64 18.29 9.00
N LEU A 187 10.03 19.34 9.53
CA LEU A 187 10.34 20.70 9.13
C LEU A 187 11.64 21.16 9.79
N SER A 188 12.55 21.75 9.00
CA SER A 188 13.82 22.29 9.48
C SER A 188 13.65 23.50 10.43
N GLU A 189 12.54 24.20 10.29
CA GLU A 189 12.12 25.30 11.16
C GLU A 189 10.82 24.89 11.83
N GLN A 190 10.65 25.28 13.10
CA GLN A 190 9.45 24.98 13.84
C GLN A 190 8.25 25.66 13.18
N ALA A 191 7.20 24.88 12.92
CA ALA A 191 5.93 25.41 12.46
C ALA A 191 5.35 26.43 13.43
N LEU A 192 4.52 27.36 12.95
CA LEU A 192 3.92 28.41 13.78
C LEU A 192 3.09 27.84 14.93
N ASN A 193 2.48 26.67 14.74
CA ASN A 193 1.70 25.93 15.75
C ASN A 193 2.57 25.08 16.69
N GLY A 194 3.89 25.04 16.51
CA GLY A 194 4.83 24.33 17.36
C GLY A 194 5.09 22.88 17.01
N ILE A 195 4.42 22.32 15.98
CA ILE A 195 4.66 20.94 15.50
C ILE A 195 5.85 20.94 14.56
N THR A 196 6.79 20.02 14.75
CA THR A 196 7.97 19.85 13.90
C THR A 196 7.88 18.66 12.97
N GLU A 197 7.11 17.65 13.33
CA GLU A 197 6.91 16.42 12.56
C GLU A 197 5.47 16.34 12.07
N HIS A 198 5.30 16.15 10.77
CA HIS A 198 4.02 16.04 10.09
C HIS A 198 3.94 14.71 9.37
N HIS A 199 2.76 14.10 9.37
CA HIS A 199 2.55 12.75 8.86
C HIS A 199 1.58 12.74 7.68
N ASP A 200 1.69 11.72 6.81
CA ASP A 200 0.82 11.47 5.66
C ASP A 200 0.76 12.65 4.68
N VAL A 201 1.90 13.33 4.53
CA VAL A 201 2.03 14.52 3.67
C VAL A 201 2.06 14.11 2.20
N ILE A 202 1.24 14.73 1.36
CA ILE A 202 1.19 14.44 -0.08
C ILE A 202 2.48 14.91 -0.75
N VAL A 203 3.24 13.96 -1.34
CA VAL A 203 4.43 14.22 -2.15
C VAL A 203 4.22 13.87 -3.63
N GLY A 204 3.18 13.12 -3.96
CA GLY A 204 2.78 12.80 -5.32
C GLY A 204 1.27 12.59 -5.43
N TYR A 205 0.71 12.95 -6.59
CA TYR A 205 -0.71 12.74 -6.89
C TYR A 205 -0.94 12.62 -8.38
N ALA A 206 -1.85 11.73 -8.78
CA ALA A 206 -2.39 11.69 -10.12
C ALA A 206 -3.84 11.22 -10.10
N GLU A 207 -4.60 11.67 -11.09
CA GLU A 207 -5.94 11.14 -11.35
C GLU A 207 -6.19 10.95 -12.85
N ALA A 208 -7.00 9.96 -13.18
CA ALA A 208 -7.42 9.67 -14.53
C ALA A 208 -8.86 9.14 -14.56
N ALA A 209 -9.69 9.74 -15.38
CA ALA A 209 -11.05 9.27 -15.61
C ALA A 209 -11.02 7.89 -16.32
N LEU A 210 -11.93 6.98 -15.97
CA LEU A 210 -11.99 5.64 -16.57
C LEU A 210 -12.29 5.67 -18.07
N ASN A 211 -12.93 6.71 -18.55
CA ASN A 211 -13.24 6.91 -19.97
C ASN A 211 -12.15 7.69 -20.75
N SER A 212 -10.97 7.91 -20.16
CA SER A 212 -9.86 8.67 -20.73
C SER A 212 -8.56 7.87 -20.67
N GLU A 213 -7.67 8.03 -21.66
CA GLU A 213 -6.32 7.49 -21.61
C GLU A 213 -5.32 8.50 -21.01
N ALA A 214 -5.76 9.72 -20.74
CA ALA A 214 -4.94 10.81 -20.25
C ALA A 214 -5.07 10.99 -18.74
N ILE A 215 -3.95 11.30 -18.09
CA ILE A 215 -3.94 11.83 -16.73
C ILE A 215 -4.54 13.22 -16.76
N SER A 216 -5.59 13.46 -15.97
CA SER A 216 -6.33 14.73 -15.92
C SER A 216 -5.66 15.75 -15.02
N PHE A 217 -5.02 15.28 -13.93
CA PHE A 217 -4.24 16.11 -13.00
C PHE A 217 -3.06 15.29 -12.48
N ASN A 218 -1.89 15.92 -12.29
CA ASN A 218 -0.75 15.30 -11.64
C ASN A 218 0.09 16.33 -10.86
N TYR A 219 0.75 15.83 -9.81
CA TYR A 219 1.67 16.57 -8.97
C TYR A 219 2.80 15.64 -8.50
N GLY A 220 4.04 16.11 -8.49
CA GLY A 220 5.19 15.37 -7.97
C GLY A 220 5.63 14.14 -8.80
N LEU A 221 4.99 13.86 -9.94
CA LEU A 221 5.28 12.68 -10.76
C LEU A 221 6.17 13.02 -11.95
N HIS A 222 7.06 12.11 -12.29
CA HIS A 222 7.88 12.21 -13.50
C HIS A 222 7.06 11.92 -14.75
N SER A 223 6.21 10.90 -14.71
CA SER A 223 5.29 10.55 -15.81
C SER A 223 4.09 9.73 -15.31
N GLY A 224 3.04 9.71 -16.12
CA GLY A 224 1.88 8.87 -15.86
C GLY A 224 1.07 8.63 -17.12
N ARG A 225 0.37 7.48 -17.16
CA ARG A 225 -0.55 7.11 -18.23
C ARG A 225 -1.66 6.22 -17.71
N MET A 226 -2.80 6.28 -18.34
CA MET A 226 -3.88 5.33 -18.16
C MET A 226 -3.78 4.23 -19.21
N ALA A 227 -4.09 3.00 -18.84
CA ALA A 227 -4.25 1.88 -19.74
C ALA A 227 -5.57 1.16 -19.41
N SER A 228 -6.34 0.85 -20.42
CA SER A 228 -7.58 0.07 -20.27
C SER A 228 -7.51 -1.17 -21.14
N GLN A 229 -7.91 -2.32 -20.58
CA GLN A 229 -8.00 -3.56 -21.31
C GLN A 229 -9.24 -4.35 -20.84
N GLN A 230 -10.25 -4.43 -21.69
CA GLN A 230 -11.51 -5.19 -21.53
C GLN A 230 -12.29 -4.82 -20.29
N SER A 231 -12.21 -4.60 -19.27
CA SER A 231 -12.92 -4.24 -18.02
C SER A 231 -11.93 -3.91 -16.89
N ASN A 232 -10.63 -3.97 -17.19
CA ASN A 232 -9.61 -3.60 -16.24
C ASN A 232 -9.06 -2.22 -16.61
N PHE A 233 -9.02 -1.35 -15.63
CA PHE A 233 -8.45 0.00 -15.77
C PHE A 233 -7.20 0.07 -14.91
N LYS A 234 -6.10 0.53 -15.52
CA LYS A 234 -4.82 0.62 -14.84
C LYS A 234 -4.19 1.99 -15.06
N ILE A 235 -3.87 2.67 -13.99
CA ILE A 235 -3.01 3.85 -14.01
C ILE A 235 -1.57 3.43 -13.72
N ILE A 236 -0.65 3.88 -14.54
CA ILE A 236 0.78 3.59 -14.42
C ILE A 236 1.51 4.91 -14.24
N LEU A 237 2.16 5.06 -13.13
CA LEU A 237 2.85 6.28 -12.73
C LEU A 237 4.33 6.00 -12.54
N THR A 238 5.18 6.99 -12.80
CA THR A 238 6.60 6.94 -12.47
C THR A 238 6.89 8.07 -11.49
N PHE A 239 7.36 7.72 -10.32
CA PHE A 239 7.75 8.64 -9.27
C PHE A 239 9.27 8.58 -9.08
N GLN A 240 9.92 9.72 -9.03
CA GLN A 240 11.35 9.82 -8.72
C GLN A 240 11.53 9.80 -7.22
N ILE A 241 12.38 8.88 -6.73
CA ILE A 241 12.59 8.72 -5.30
C ILE A 241 13.89 9.38 -4.91
N ASP A 242 13.85 10.07 -3.77
CA ASP A 242 15.05 10.32 -3.00
C ASP A 242 15.26 9.11 -2.08
N PHE A 243 16.36 8.38 -2.28
CA PHE A 243 16.65 7.09 -1.67
C PHE A 243 16.59 7.07 -0.14
N GLU A 244 16.92 8.20 0.49
CA GLU A 244 16.95 8.31 1.96
C GLU A 244 15.56 8.17 2.60
N HIS A 245 14.46 8.21 1.80
CA HIS A 245 13.09 8.25 2.32
C HIS A 245 12.13 7.27 1.62
N GLN A 246 12.65 6.25 0.92
CA GLN A 246 11.80 5.28 0.20
C GLN A 246 10.90 4.50 1.15
N ASP A 247 11.42 4.12 2.31
CA ASP A 247 10.77 3.26 3.30
C ASP A 247 9.68 4.00 4.09
N GLU A 248 9.50 5.31 3.83
CA GLU A 248 8.55 6.21 4.49
C GLU A 248 7.42 6.62 3.54
N LEU A 249 7.15 5.84 2.49
CA LEU A 249 6.11 6.16 1.52
C LEU A 249 4.91 5.23 1.64
N THR A 250 3.73 5.82 1.68
CA THR A 250 2.46 5.12 1.53
C THR A 250 1.78 5.53 0.22
N ILE A 251 1.44 4.54 -0.61
CA ILE A 251 0.70 4.70 -1.86
C ILE A 251 -0.76 4.38 -1.61
N VAL A 252 -1.66 5.27 -2.00
CA VAL A 252 -3.11 5.09 -1.84
C VAL A 252 -3.76 5.11 -3.20
N GLY A 253 -4.46 4.04 -3.56
CA GLY A 253 -5.29 3.96 -4.77
C GLY A 253 -6.76 4.11 -4.40
N VAL A 254 -7.46 5.01 -5.09
CA VAL A 254 -8.86 5.33 -4.84
C VAL A 254 -9.65 5.25 -6.14
N HIS A 255 -10.75 4.51 -6.15
CA HIS A 255 -11.79 4.60 -7.16
C HIS A 255 -12.88 5.51 -6.62
N GLU A 256 -13.20 6.59 -7.35
CA GLU A 256 -14.11 7.62 -6.88
C GLU A 256 -14.91 8.27 -8.01
N LEU A 257 -16.02 8.93 -7.69
CA LEU A 257 -16.79 9.73 -8.64
C LEU A 257 -16.04 11.01 -9.02
N ILE A 258 -16.06 11.42 -10.29
CA ILE A 258 -15.40 12.64 -10.77
C ILE A 258 -16.07 13.89 -10.20
N GLN A 259 -17.38 13.89 -10.13
CA GLN A 259 -18.16 14.95 -9.49
C GLN A 259 -19.00 14.28 -8.41
N PRO A 260 -18.62 14.42 -7.15
CA PRO A 260 -19.44 13.90 -6.07
C PRO A 260 -20.80 14.63 -6.08
N SER A 261 -21.85 13.84 -6.01
CA SER A 261 -23.17 14.32 -5.61
C SER A 261 -23.17 14.56 -4.10
N ASP A 262 -24.31 14.87 -3.51
CA ASP A 262 -24.47 14.99 -2.04
C ASP A 262 -24.25 13.64 -1.29
N GLU A 263 -23.68 12.62 -1.96
CA GLU A 263 -23.43 11.28 -1.47
C GLU A 263 -21.90 10.98 -1.50
N MET A 264 -21.50 9.94 -0.80
CA MET A 264 -20.11 9.47 -0.72
C MET A 264 -19.46 9.39 -2.11
N SER A 265 -18.32 10.04 -2.25
CA SER A 265 -17.61 10.06 -3.54
C SER A 265 -16.71 8.86 -3.77
N THR A 266 -16.25 8.20 -2.71
CA THR A 266 -15.33 7.05 -2.79
C THR A 266 -16.11 5.77 -3.02
N LEU A 267 -15.76 5.06 -4.09
CA LEU A 267 -16.34 3.77 -4.48
C LEU A 267 -15.49 2.58 -3.98
N GLY A 268 -14.21 2.80 -3.75
CA GLY A 268 -13.29 1.82 -3.18
C GLY A 268 -11.90 2.38 -3.04
N ALA A 269 -11.14 1.90 -2.06
CA ALA A 269 -9.76 2.30 -1.86
C ALA A 269 -8.92 1.19 -1.22
N THR A 270 -7.62 1.27 -1.45
CA THR A 270 -6.60 0.44 -0.81
C THR A 270 -5.31 1.23 -0.66
N SER A 271 -4.45 0.82 0.27
CA SER A 271 -3.14 1.43 0.47
C SER A 271 -2.03 0.39 0.51
N LEU A 272 -0.82 0.84 0.23
CA LEU A 272 0.42 0.06 0.28
C LEU A 272 1.52 0.93 0.87
N THR A 273 1.98 0.58 2.07
CA THR A 273 3.16 1.21 2.68
C THR A 273 4.43 0.51 2.20
N LEU A 274 5.43 1.28 1.79
CA LEU A 274 6.72 0.79 1.33
C LEU A 274 7.69 0.74 2.53
N ASP A 275 7.41 -0.13 3.49
CA ASP A 275 8.35 -0.41 4.55
C ASP A 275 9.48 -1.33 4.03
N ASP A 276 10.68 -1.20 4.60
CA ASP A 276 11.84 -2.04 4.23
C ASP A 276 11.59 -3.51 4.58
N GLN A 277 10.74 -4.18 3.80
CA GLN A 277 10.51 -5.62 3.85
C GLN A 277 11.72 -6.43 3.37
N SER A 278 12.83 -5.77 2.98
CA SER A 278 14.04 -6.45 2.52
C SER A 278 14.63 -7.41 3.57
N ASN A 279 14.25 -7.27 4.84
CA ASN A 279 14.64 -8.16 5.93
C ASN A 279 13.63 -9.27 6.27
N ALA A 280 12.41 -9.25 5.71
CA ALA A 280 11.38 -10.27 5.96
C ALA A 280 11.49 -11.50 5.05
N SER A 281 12.31 -11.46 3.97
CA SER A 281 12.53 -12.60 3.09
C SER A 281 13.25 -13.72 3.84
N SER A 282 12.44 -14.64 4.37
CA SER A 282 12.79 -16.05 4.67
C SER A 282 14.11 -16.27 5.42
N ARG A 283 14.27 -15.72 6.61
CA ARG A 283 15.07 -16.40 7.62
C ARG A 283 14.29 -17.64 8.10
N VAL A 284 14.12 -18.64 7.22
CA VAL A 284 13.92 -20.00 7.70
C VAL A 284 15.15 -20.28 8.53
N PRO A 285 15.04 -20.39 9.86
CA PRO A 285 16.22 -20.49 10.69
C PRO A 285 16.96 -21.77 10.27
N LEU A 286 18.23 -21.62 9.91
CA LEU A 286 19.12 -22.70 9.42
C LEU A 286 19.16 -23.96 10.34
N TRP A 287 18.63 -23.85 11.54
CA TRP A 287 18.50 -24.96 12.46
C TRP A 287 17.27 -25.87 12.20
N PHE A 288 16.28 -25.40 11.38
CA PHE A 288 15.10 -26.21 11.07
C PHE A 288 15.43 -27.52 10.31
N PRO A 289 16.29 -27.54 9.27
CA PRO A 289 16.69 -28.79 8.63
C PRO A 289 17.59 -29.66 9.53
N LEU A 290 18.43 -29.06 10.39
CA LEU A 290 19.28 -29.78 11.32
C LEU A 290 18.49 -30.52 12.42
N SER A 291 17.45 -29.91 12.96
CA SER A 291 16.58 -30.55 13.95
C SER A 291 15.79 -31.73 13.36
N LEU A 292 15.34 -31.62 12.10
CA LEU A 292 14.64 -32.73 11.42
C LEU A 292 15.58 -33.93 11.18
N VAL A 293 16.82 -33.69 10.77
CA VAL A 293 17.83 -34.74 10.58
C VAL A 293 18.19 -35.44 11.92
N LEU A 294 18.32 -34.68 13.00
CA LEU A 294 18.60 -35.24 14.32
C LEU A 294 17.43 -36.08 14.85
N ILE A 295 16.20 -35.68 14.64
CA ILE A 295 15.00 -36.43 15.05
C ILE A 295 14.90 -37.73 14.25
N LEU A 296 15.11 -37.70 12.93
CA LEU A 296 15.09 -38.89 12.09
C LEU A 296 16.22 -39.86 12.41
N SER A 297 17.42 -39.35 12.73
CA SER A 297 18.56 -40.16 13.16
C SER A 297 18.31 -40.83 14.50
N ALA A 298 17.71 -40.14 15.47
CA ALA A 298 17.34 -40.67 16.77
C ALA A 298 16.25 -41.77 16.68
N LEU A 299 15.28 -41.60 15.78
CA LEU A 299 14.25 -42.62 15.51
C LEU A 299 14.84 -43.87 14.85
N ALA A 300 15.78 -43.72 13.91
CA ALA A 300 16.48 -44.84 13.27
C ALA A 300 17.34 -45.66 14.26
N LEU A 301 18.04 -44.98 15.15
CA LEU A 301 18.82 -45.62 16.22
C LEU A 301 17.93 -46.39 17.21
N ARG A 302 16.78 -45.84 17.59
CA ARG A 302 15.81 -46.50 18.48
C ARG A 302 15.15 -47.72 17.85
N ALA A 303 14.90 -47.71 16.52
CA ALA A 303 14.39 -48.86 15.79
C ALA A 303 15.41 -49.99 15.71
N ARG A 304 16.73 -49.70 15.68
CA ARG A 304 17.82 -50.68 15.62
C ARG A 304 18.11 -51.35 16.98
N SER A 305 17.83 -50.66 18.08
CA SER A 305 18.03 -51.17 19.46
C SER A 305 16.91 -52.12 19.92
N ARG A 306 15.84 -52.27 19.17
CA ARG A 306 14.70 -53.17 19.49
C ARG A 306 14.67 -54.47 18.67
N ARG A 307 15.70 -54.70 17.91
CA ARG A 307 16.00 -55.99 17.27
C ARG A 307 17.22 -56.64 17.91
#